data_b73aeac58460090136155453d7791603
#
_entry.id   b73aeac58460090136155453d7791603
#
_cell.length_a   1.000
_cell.length_b   1.000
_cell.length_c   1.000
_cell.angle_alpha   90.00
_cell.angle_beta   90.00
_cell.angle_gamma   90.00
#
_symmetry.space_group_name_H-M   'P 1'
#
loop_
_entity.id
_entity.type
_entity.pdbx_description
1 polymer ?
#
loop_
_entity_poly.entity_id
_entity_poly.type
_entity_poly.pdbx_seq_one_letter_code
_entity_poly.pdbx_strand_id
1 'polypeptide(L)'
;MCIRDRSLIYNGGVVKGRMDLNRFVEVTSTAAAKAFGLFPKKGTIAVGSDADIVIFDPHRKETISVKNPCTHHMRVDYSAYEGFEVQGFTETVLSRGRVIIEKNEQKIKRGGKFVKRALVASRLD
;
A
#
# COMPACT_ATOMS: atom_id res chain seq x y z
N MET A 1 -0.74 5.74 -1.71
CA MET A 1 -0.86 5.18 -0.35
C MET A 1 0.52 5.16 0.27
N CYS A 2 0.67 5.71 1.46
CA CYS A 2 1.94 5.75 2.16
C CYS A 2 2.31 4.34 2.66
N ILE A 3 3.58 3.97 2.60
CA ILE A 3 4.07 2.67 3.06
C ILE A 3 3.67 2.40 4.51
N ARG A 4 3.73 3.42 5.37
CA ARG A 4 3.36 3.33 6.79
C ARG A 4 1.86 3.08 7.02
N ASP A 5 0.97 3.62 6.17
CA ASP A 5 -0.48 3.46 6.37
C ASP A 5 -0.90 2.00 6.24
N ARG A 6 -0.27 1.26 5.31
CA ARG A 6 -0.50 -0.17 5.16
C ARG A 6 -0.09 -0.94 6.42
N SER A 7 1.07 -0.61 7.00
CA SER A 7 1.55 -1.23 8.24
C SER A 7 0.63 -0.93 9.43
N LEU A 8 0.12 0.29 9.54
CA LEU A 8 -0.86 0.67 10.57
C LEU A 8 -2.15 -0.14 10.46
N ILE A 9 -2.71 -0.26 9.24
CA ILE A 9 -3.94 -1.02 8.99
C ILE A 9 -3.70 -2.51 9.25
N TYR A 10 -2.55 -3.06 8.83
CA TYR A 10 -2.19 -4.45 9.09
C TYR A 10 -2.06 -4.73 10.59
N ASN A 11 -1.29 -3.91 11.29
CA ASN A 11 -1.08 -4.07 12.75
C ASN A 11 -2.39 -3.91 13.54
N GLY A 12 -3.17 -2.86 13.24
CA GLY A 12 -4.43 -2.59 13.93
C GLY A 12 -5.59 -3.51 13.53
N GLY A 13 -5.53 -4.10 12.35
CA GLY A 13 -6.56 -4.97 11.78
C GLY A 13 -6.22 -6.45 11.93
N VAL A 14 -5.21 -6.90 11.20
CA VAL A 14 -4.88 -8.33 11.10
C VAL A 14 -4.21 -8.84 12.37
N VAL A 15 -3.15 -8.18 12.84
CA VAL A 15 -2.41 -8.62 14.05
C VAL A 15 -3.31 -8.62 15.28
N LYS A 16 -4.23 -7.65 15.38
CA LYS A 16 -5.20 -7.58 16.49
C LYS A 16 -6.48 -8.38 16.25
N GLY A 17 -6.52 -9.23 15.22
CA GLY A 17 -7.64 -10.14 14.96
C GLY A 17 -8.97 -9.49 14.57
N ARG A 18 -8.97 -8.24 14.12
CA ARG A 18 -10.19 -7.51 13.73
C ARG A 18 -10.61 -7.77 12.29
N MET A 19 -9.68 -8.23 11.45
CA MET A 19 -9.93 -8.63 10.06
C MET A 19 -8.95 -9.71 9.63
N ASP A 20 -9.33 -10.53 8.66
CA ASP A 20 -8.45 -11.48 8.01
C ASP A 20 -7.60 -10.85 6.89
N LEU A 21 -6.69 -11.63 6.31
CA LEU A 21 -5.81 -11.17 5.22
C LEU A 21 -6.60 -10.82 3.95
N ASN A 22 -7.68 -11.56 3.63
CA ASN A 22 -8.49 -11.28 2.46
C ASN A 22 -9.17 -9.92 2.58
N ARG A 23 -9.75 -9.64 3.74
CA ARG A 23 -10.36 -8.35 4.04
C ARG A 23 -9.34 -7.21 4.04
N PHE A 24 -8.14 -7.46 4.57
CA PHE A 24 -7.05 -6.49 4.51
C PHE A 24 -6.68 -6.12 3.07
N VAL A 25 -6.50 -7.11 2.19
CA VAL A 25 -6.20 -6.88 0.77
C VAL A 25 -7.38 -6.17 0.09
N GLU A 26 -8.59 -6.60 0.37
CA GLU A 26 -9.80 -5.97 -0.18
C GLU A 26 -9.87 -4.47 0.13
N VAL A 27 -9.80 -4.10 1.41
CA VAL A 27 -9.95 -2.68 1.82
C VAL A 27 -8.78 -1.80 1.39
N THR A 28 -7.57 -2.36 1.30
CA THR A 28 -6.37 -1.59 0.93
C THR A 28 -6.10 -1.55 -0.58
N SER A 29 -6.79 -2.34 -1.38
CA SER A 29 -6.54 -2.47 -2.82
C SER A 29 -7.83 -2.55 -3.64
N THR A 30 -8.51 -3.69 -3.62
CA THR A 30 -9.61 -3.99 -4.56
C THR A 30 -10.82 -3.08 -4.38
N ALA A 31 -11.28 -2.87 -3.15
CA ALA A 31 -12.41 -2.00 -2.86
C ALA A 31 -12.11 -0.54 -3.24
N ALA A 32 -10.91 -0.06 -2.94
CA ALA A 32 -10.47 1.27 -3.34
C ALA A 32 -10.44 1.41 -4.87
N ALA A 33 -9.91 0.41 -5.60
CA ALA A 33 -9.88 0.44 -7.06
C ALA A 33 -11.29 0.44 -7.67
N LYS A 34 -12.22 -0.33 -7.11
CA LYS A 34 -13.64 -0.31 -7.50
C LYS A 34 -14.27 1.05 -7.23
N ALA A 35 -14.15 1.57 -6.02
CA ALA A 35 -14.72 2.86 -5.60
C ALA A 35 -14.24 4.03 -6.48
N PHE A 36 -12.98 4.00 -6.93
CA PHE A 36 -12.41 5.04 -7.78
C PHE A 36 -12.54 4.77 -9.29
N GLY A 37 -13.24 3.71 -9.72
CA GLY A 37 -13.42 3.37 -11.14
C GLY A 37 -12.12 2.97 -11.84
N LEU A 38 -11.19 2.36 -11.13
CA LEU A 38 -9.89 1.91 -11.63
C LEU A 38 -9.80 0.39 -11.81
N PHE A 39 -10.78 -0.36 -11.26
CA PHE A 39 -10.86 -1.80 -11.40
C PHE A 39 -11.38 -2.18 -12.81
N PRO A 40 -10.90 -3.25 -13.47
CA PRO A 40 -9.86 -4.19 -13.05
C PRO A 40 -8.42 -3.81 -13.42
N LYS A 41 -8.21 -2.61 -14.00
CA LYS A 41 -6.85 -2.15 -14.37
C LYS A 41 -5.93 -2.07 -13.16
N LYS A 42 -6.49 -1.69 -12.00
CA LYS A 42 -5.85 -1.65 -10.68
C LYS A 42 -6.65 -2.51 -9.70
N GLY A 43 -6.03 -2.89 -8.57
CA GLY A 43 -6.71 -3.56 -7.46
C GLY A 43 -6.87 -5.06 -7.59
N THR A 44 -6.21 -5.68 -8.58
CA THR A 44 -6.15 -7.14 -8.75
C THR A 44 -4.85 -7.55 -9.41
N ILE A 45 -4.48 -8.83 -9.23
CA ILE A 45 -3.37 -9.48 -9.94
C ILE A 45 -4.03 -10.40 -10.96
N ALA A 46 -4.13 -9.92 -12.21
CA ALA A 46 -4.74 -10.67 -13.31
C ALA A 46 -4.10 -10.27 -14.64
N VAL A 47 -4.23 -11.13 -15.65
CA VAL A 47 -3.77 -10.83 -17.01
C VAL A 47 -4.49 -9.59 -17.53
N GLY A 48 -3.73 -8.62 -18.04
CA GLY A 48 -4.25 -7.33 -18.53
C GLY A 48 -4.34 -6.23 -17.48
N SER A 49 -4.16 -6.55 -16.20
CA SER A 49 -4.05 -5.54 -15.12
C SER A 49 -2.63 -4.98 -15.03
N ASP A 50 -2.51 -3.75 -14.52
CA ASP A 50 -1.20 -3.18 -14.24
C ASP A 50 -0.52 -3.94 -13.09
N ALA A 51 0.75 -4.32 -13.28
CA ALA A 51 1.54 -5.00 -12.26
C ALA A 51 2.00 -4.01 -11.16
N ASP A 52 1.04 -3.48 -10.41
CA ASP A 52 1.26 -2.69 -9.19
C ASP A 52 1.23 -3.64 -8.00
N ILE A 53 2.41 -4.13 -7.60
CA ILE A 53 2.55 -5.23 -6.65
C ILE A 53 3.31 -4.76 -5.43
N VAL A 54 2.86 -5.20 -4.26
CA VAL A 54 3.54 -4.98 -2.99
C VAL A 54 3.95 -6.33 -2.41
N ILE A 55 5.25 -6.49 -2.14
CA ILE A 55 5.78 -7.59 -1.36
C ILE A 55 5.83 -7.12 0.09
N PHE A 56 5.17 -7.88 0.96
CA PHE A 56 4.91 -7.48 2.34
C PHE A 56 5.41 -8.54 3.31
N ASP A 57 6.26 -8.13 4.27
CA ASP A 57 6.72 -9.00 5.36
C ASP A 57 5.77 -8.86 6.56
N PRO A 58 4.99 -9.90 6.91
CA PRO A 58 4.03 -9.86 7.99
C PRO A 58 4.66 -9.89 9.39
N HIS A 59 5.93 -10.27 9.50
CA HIS A 59 6.62 -10.48 10.78
C HIS A 59 7.53 -9.32 11.17
N ARG A 60 7.96 -8.52 10.22
CA ARG A 60 8.85 -7.39 10.46
C ARG A 60 8.18 -6.38 11.38
N LYS A 61 8.92 -5.92 12.40
CA LYS A 61 8.50 -4.89 13.35
C LYS A 61 9.30 -3.62 13.12
N GLU A 62 8.62 -2.49 13.15
CA GLU A 62 9.24 -1.17 12.97
C GLU A 62 8.56 -0.16 13.89
N THR A 63 9.33 0.85 14.32
CA THR A 63 8.79 2.03 14.98
C THR A 63 8.67 3.16 13.96
N ILE A 64 7.47 3.71 13.82
CA ILE A 64 7.23 4.84 12.91
C ILE A 64 7.90 6.07 13.47
N SER A 65 8.78 6.70 12.68
CA SER A 65 9.44 7.94 13.06
C SER A 65 9.82 8.74 11.82
N VAL A 66 9.75 10.07 11.93
CA VAL A 66 10.25 10.98 10.88
C VAL A 66 11.76 10.85 10.67
N LYS A 67 12.48 10.35 11.67
CA LYS A 67 13.92 10.10 11.60
C LYS A 67 14.26 8.74 10.97
N ASN A 68 13.29 7.86 10.82
CA ASN A 68 13.49 6.53 10.25
C ASN A 68 13.20 6.55 8.74
N PRO A 69 14.22 6.46 7.86
CA PRO A 69 14.03 6.52 6.41
C PRO A 69 13.21 5.33 5.86
N CYS A 70 13.08 4.24 6.63
CA CYS A 70 12.23 3.11 6.25
C CYS A 70 10.74 3.42 6.41
N THR A 71 10.37 4.26 7.36
CA THR A 71 8.97 4.58 7.69
C THR A 71 8.54 5.96 7.21
N HIS A 72 9.49 6.81 6.79
CA HIS A 72 9.21 8.19 6.41
C HIS A 72 9.87 8.56 5.08
N HIS A 73 9.05 8.68 4.03
CA HIS A 73 9.47 9.05 2.67
C HIS A 73 8.92 10.41 2.23
N MET A 74 8.24 11.12 3.10
CA MET A 74 7.65 12.43 2.82
C MET A 74 8.62 13.56 3.21
N ARG A 75 8.51 14.69 2.54
CA ARG A 75 9.30 15.90 2.85
C ARG A 75 8.60 16.78 3.89
N VAL A 76 8.20 16.16 5.00
CA VAL A 76 7.60 16.83 6.15
C VAL A 76 8.36 16.40 7.42
N ASP A 77 8.38 17.24 8.42
CA ASP A 77 9.16 17.06 9.66
C ASP A 77 8.32 16.52 10.82
N TYR A 78 7.09 16.11 10.55
CA TYR A 78 6.19 15.56 11.56
C TYR A 78 5.47 14.30 11.08
N SER A 79 5.02 13.49 12.03
CA SER A 79 4.14 12.36 11.81
C SER A 79 3.10 12.26 12.93
N ALA A 80 1.82 12.10 12.58
CA ALA A 80 0.76 11.84 13.55
C ALA A 80 0.92 10.47 14.24
N TYR A 81 1.80 9.62 13.73
CA TYR A 81 2.04 8.25 14.22
C TYR A 81 3.46 8.10 14.78
N GLU A 82 4.11 9.20 15.15
CA GLU A 82 5.47 9.18 15.73
C GLU A 82 5.50 8.28 16.97
N GLY A 83 6.47 7.36 17.02
CA GLY A 83 6.65 6.42 18.11
C GLY A 83 5.73 5.19 18.08
N PHE A 84 4.81 5.06 17.11
CA PHE A 84 3.95 3.87 17.01
C PHE A 84 4.77 2.66 16.57
N GLU A 85 4.70 1.60 17.36
CA GLU A 85 5.23 0.30 17.00
C GLU A 85 4.22 -0.46 16.15
N VAL A 86 4.66 -0.93 14.99
CA VAL A 86 3.83 -1.69 14.05
C VAL A 86 4.49 -2.99 13.67
N GLN A 87 3.69 -4.03 13.50
CA GLN A 87 4.08 -5.28 12.89
C GLN A 87 3.50 -5.36 11.47
N GLY A 88 4.29 -5.93 10.57
CA GLY A 88 3.99 -6.02 9.15
C GLY A 88 4.50 -4.80 8.37
N PHE A 89 5.37 -5.06 7.38
CA PHE A 89 6.02 -3.98 6.66
C PHE A 89 6.16 -4.26 5.16
N THR A 90 6.05 -3.21 4.34
CA THR A 90 6.26 -3.29 2.90
C THR A 90 7.76 -3.37 2.60
N GLU A 91 8.20 -4.45 1.97
CA GLU A 91 9.60 -4.67 1.60
C GLU A 91 9.91 -4.13 0.20
N THR A 92 9.10 -4.54 -0.78
CA THR A 92 9.30 -4.20 -2.19
C THR A 92 8.00 -3.71 -2.80
N VAL A 93 8.10 -2.68 -3.62
CA VAL A 93 6.96 -2.11 -4.36
C VAL A 93 7.29 -2.05 -5.84
N LEU A 94 6.42 -2.67 -6.64
CA LEU A 94 6.45 -2.55 -8.09
C LEU A 94 5.33 -1.61 -8.56
N SER A 95 5.63 -0.82 -9.57
CA SER A 95 4.63 -0.03 -10.29
C SER A 95 4.73 -0.33 -11.78
N ARG A 96 3.67 -0.88 -12.32
CA ARG A 96 3.61 -1.36 -13.72
C ARG A 96 4.81 -2.23 -14.08
N GLY A 97 5.11 -3.21 -13.20
CA GLY A 97 6.17 -4.19 -13.37
C GLY A 97 7.59 -3.66 -13.10
N ARG A 98 7.76 -2.36 -12.75
CA ARG A 98 9.07 -1.80 -12.41
C ARG A 98 9.22 -1.65 -10.91
N VAL A 99 10.32 -2.15 -10.35
CA VAL A 99 10.64 -1.98 -8.93
C VAL A 99 10.90 -0.50 -8.67
N ILE A 100 10.09 0.11 -7.79
CA ILE A 100 10.22 1.51 -7.38
C ILE A 100 10.80 1.65 -5.97
N ILE A 101 10.55 0.67 -5.12
CA ILE A 101 11.15 0.54 -3.78
C ILE A 101 11.60 -0.90 -3.60
N GLU A 102 12.81 -1.09 -3.10
CA GLU A 102 13.39 -2.37 -2.74
C GLU A 102 14.21 -2.21 -1.46
N LYS A 103 13.96 -3.06 -0.47
CA LYS A 103 14.63 -3.01 0.85
C LYS A 103 14.64 -1.60 1.47
N ASN A 104 13.52 -0.88 1.32
CA ASN A 104 13.31 0.51 1.73
C ASN A 104 14.11 1.58 0.96
N GLU A 105 14.83 1.21 -0.08
CA GLU A 105 15.52 2.16 -0.96
C GLU A 105 14.66 2.53 -2.16
N GLN A 106 14.55 3.82 -2.43
CA GLN A 106 13.87 4.32 -3.62
C GLN A 106 14.77 4.15 -4.86
N LYS A 107 14.37 3.26 -5.77
CA LYS A 107 15.11 2.97 -7.02
C LYS A 107 14.74 3.90 -8.17
N ILE A 108 13.50 4.41 -8.20
CA ILE A 108 13.00 5.28 -9.29
C ILE A 108 12.36 6.53 -8.68
N LYS A 109 12.88 7.70 -9.06
CA LYS A 109 12.40 9.00 -8.55
C LYS A 109 11.13 9.53 -9.26
N ARG A 110 10.89 9.14 -10.50
CA ARG A 110 9.76 9.61 -11.32
C ARG A 110 9.19 8.48 -12.16
N GLY A 111 7.88 8.47 -12.41
CA GLY A 111 7.27 7.40 -13.21
C GLY A 111 5.74 7.37 -13.14
N GLY A 112 5.12 8.34 -12.49
CA GLY A 112 3.66 8.47 -12.46
C GLY A 112 3.09 8.70 -13.86
N LYS A 113 1.91 8.08 -14.15
CA LYS A 113 1.12 8.34 -15.35
C LYS A 113 -0.32 8.57 -14.95
N PHE A 114 -0.98 9.49 -15.62
CA PHE A 114 -2.42 9.67 -15.47
C PHE A 114 -3.15 8.38 -15.85
N VAL A 115 -4.11 7.98 -15.04
CA VAL A 115 -4.99 6.84 -15.30
C VAL A 115 -6.42 7.36 -15.40
N LYS A 116 -7.01 7.22 -16.59
CA LYS A 116 -8.42 7.56 -16.82
C LYS A 116 -9.31 6.61 -16.03
N ARG A 117 -10.24 7.15 -15.25
CA ARG A 117 -11.26 6.38 -14.53
C ARG A 117 -12.38 5.94 -15.48
N ALA A 118 -12.94 4.77 -15.25
CA ALA A 118 -14.24 4.40 -15.78
C ALA A 118 -15.35 4.97 -14.87
N LEU A 119 -16.57 5.05 -15.40
CA LEU A 119 -17.74 5.29 -14.55
C LEU A 119 -17.83 4.15 -13.53
N VAL A 120 -18.05 4.48 -12.27
CA VAL A 120 -18.33 3.49 -11.24
C VAL A 120 -19.63 2.80 -11.65
N ALA A 121 -19.58 1.51 -11.95
CA ALA A 121 -20.80 0.74 -12.13
C ALA A 121 -21.61 0.87 -10.84
N SER A 122 -22.87 1.26 -10.94
CA SER A 122 -23.76 1.63 -9.84
C SER A 122 -24.21 0.42 -8.99
N ARG A 123 -23.37 -0.61 -8.85
CA ARG A 123 -23.62 -1.76 -7.99
C ARG A 123 -22.37 -2.13 -7.24
N LEU A 124 -22.35 -1.75 -5.99
CA LEU A 124 -21.61 -2.43 -4.93
C LEU A 124 -22.49 -3.62 -4.50
N ASP A 125 -22.57 -4.63 -5.36
CA ASP A 125 -23.15 -5.93 -4.99
C ASP A 125 -22.02 -6.82 -4.46
#